data_6b3c0f765170d230aa1e4fc177a5ec18
#
_entry.id   6b3c0f765170d230aa1e4fc177a5ec18
#
_cell.length_a   1.000
_cell.length_b   1.000
_cell.length_c   1.000
_cell.angle_alpha   90.00
_cell.angle_beta   90.00
_cell.angle_gamma   90.00
#
_symmetry.space_group_name_H-M   'P 1'
#
loop_
_entity.id
_entity.type
_entity.pdbx_description
1 polymer ?
#
loop_
_entity_poly.entity_id
_entity_poly.type
_entity_poly.pdbx_seq_one_letter_code
_entity_poly.pdbx_strand_id
1 'polypeptide(L)'
;MVDIKPTRRTKSATDKEVAAMKAPGRYSVGDGLILVVTKSGSRSWIARVLDPSKRRRDIGLGPYPEVSLKDARRRAGEMRNQSRDGIDPVAAKRAAARTIPTFKAAATKAHEERKAGFRNAKHQDQWIDSLTSYAFSTLGNLSIDHVDGPAVVRAIKPIWTTKPETARRVLQRIASVVAWSVAHGYRDHELPVKAIRMGLPQQPKRNPNARGTDSRGHFAAIPYTEAAAYVSQLRNSSESISRAALELVMLTVCRSGEARGAKWAEFDLDRAEWKIPGDRIKAGVEHTIPLSSDAVAVVKRMQEIRGTSDLVFPSRKGEALSDVALSKVHKILSPSSTVHGWRSAFRDWAAEQTSVPGEIVEAALAHTNPNRVEAAYRRTNYLDQRRPLMEAWAAYLAGDKTWREKLPSVATATVHQIHERAA
;
A
#
# COMPACT_ATOMS: atom_id res chain seq x y z
N MET A 1 28.08 -42.36 15.07
CA MET A 1 27.92 -42.95 13.71
C MET A 1 29.29 -43.29 13.19
N VAL A 2 29.53 -44.57 12.93
CA VAL A 2 30.82 -44.99 12.37
C VAL A 2 30.84 -44.58 10.88
N ASP A 3 31.75 -43.71 10.51
CA ASP A 3 31.90 -43.20 9.12
C ASP A 3 32.60 -44.30 8.29
N ILE A 4 31.84 -45.23 7.74
CA ILE A 4 32.35 -46.28 6.87
C ILE A 4 32.62 -45.67 5.51
N LYS A 5 33.91 -45.35 5.20
CA LYS A 5 34.33 -44.87 3.88
C LYS A 5 33.99 -45.93 2.81
N PRO A 6 33.40 -45.54 1.66
CA PRO A 6 33.06 -46.46 0.59
C PRO A 6 34.35 -47.06 -0.03
N THR A 7 34.34 -48.36 -0.21
CA THR A 7 35.42 -49.10 -0.89
C THR A 7 35.50 -48.60 -2.34
N ARG A 8 36.68 -48.12 -2.79
CA ARG A 8 36.89 -47.60 -4.16
C ARG A 8 36.93 -48.75 -5.16
N ARG A 9 35.87 -48.88 -5.99
CA ARG A 9 35.88 -49.78 -7.16
C ARG A 9 36.22 -49.03 -8.42
N THR A 10 37.10 -49.64 -9.24
CA THR A 10 37.53 -49.11 -10.58
C THR A 10 36.62 -49.61 -11.70
N LYS A 11 35.80 -50.67 -11.48
CA LYS A 11 34.85 -51.18 -12.47
C LYS A 11 33.39 -50.91 -12.00
N SER A 12 32.50 -50.63 -12.95
CA SER A 12 31.05 -50.53 -12.71
C SER A 12 30.47 -51.87 -12.27
N ALA A 13 29.69 -51.88 -11.17
CA ALA A 13 29.05 -53.09 -10.68
C ALA A 13 27.92 -53.53 -11.63
N THR A 14 27.75 -54.88 -11.74
CA THR A 14 26.63 -55.47 -12.49
C THR A 14 25.36 -55.59 -11.58
N ASP A 15 24.19 -55.82 -12.17
CA ASP A 15 22.93 -56.00 -11.40
C ASP A 15 23.05 -57.20 -10.45
N LYS A 16 23.71 -58.29 -10.86
CA LYS A 16 23.94 -59.47 -10.02
C LYS A 16 24.80 -59.16 -8.80
N GLU A 17 25.84 -58.35 -8.97
CA GLU A 17 26.70 -57.91 -7.86
C GLU A 17 25.94 -56.97 -6.91
N VAL A 18 25.11 -56.05 -7.41
CA VAL A 18 24.27 -55.17 -6.60
C VAL A 18 23.25 -55.96 -5.81
N ALA A 19 22.59 -56.96 -6.41
CA ALA A 19 21.64 -57.82 -5.73
C ALA A 19 22.27 -58.59 -4.57
N ALA A 20 23.56 -58.93 -4.69
CA ALA A 20 24.32 -59.66 -3.64
C ALA A 20 24.78 -58.75 -2.47
N MET A 21 24.72 -57.41 -2.60
CA MET A 21 25.10 -56.46 -1.55
C MET A 21 23.97 -56.34 -0.49
N LYS A 22 24.01 -57.20 0.51
CA LYS A 22 22.97 -57.26 1.58
C LYS A 22 23.48 -56.81 2.95
N ALA A 23 24.78 -56.84 3.21
CA ALA A 23 25.35 -56.41 4.47
C ALA A 23 25.23 -54.89 4.66
N PRO A 24 24.96 -54.37 5.89
CA PRO A 24 24.93 -52.95 6.15
C PRO A 24 26.23 -52.27 5.73
N GLY A 25 26.12 -51.18 4.92
CA GLY A 25 27.28 -50.47 4.44
C GLY A 25 27.03 -49.52 3.26
N ARG A 26 28.09 -48.90 2.76
CA ARG A 26 28.06 -48.01 1.58
C ARG A 26 28.92 -48.62 0.48
N TYR A 27 28.30 -49.04 -0.60
CA TYR A 27 28.93 -49.73 -1.71
C TYR A 27 29.07 -48.80 -2.92
N SER A 28 30.29 -48.47 -3.34
CA SER A 28 30.50 -47.75 -4.59
C SER A 28 30.24 -48.72 -5.76
N VAL A 29 29.33 -48.33 -6.66
CA VAL A 29 28.97 -49.15 -7.84
C VAL A 29 29.46 -48.56 -9.17
N GLY A 30 30.35 -47.58 -9.08
CA GLY A 30 30.97 -46.90 -10.23
C GLY A 30 30.38 -45.49 -10.46
N ASP A 31 31.08 -44.62 -11.13
CA ASP A 31 30.67 -43.30 -11.59
C ASP A 31 29.99 -42.42 -10.50
N GLY A 32 30.50 -42.47 -9.27
CA GLY A 32 29.94 -41.70 -8.17
C GLY A 32 28.59 -42.19 -7.69
N LEU A 33 28.08 -43.32 -8.19
CA LEU A 33 26.87 -43.98 -7.68
C LEU A 33 27.21 -44.88 -6.50
N ILE A 34 26.43 -44.80 -5.42
CA ILE A 34 26.61 -45.54 -4.16
C ILE A 34 25.32 -46.22 -3.80
N LEU A 35 25.36 -47.52 -3.50
CA LEU A 35 24.31 -48.21 -2.85
C LEU A 35 24.52 -48.14 -1.32
N VAL A 36 23.53 -47.70 -0.59
CA VAL A 36 23.51 -47.69 0.87
C VAL A 36 22.62 -48.81 1.35
N VAL A 37 23.15 -49.66 2.19
CA VAL A 37 22.36 -50.71 2.90
C VAL A 37 22.34 -50.34 4.38
N THR A 38 21.13 -50.21 4.95
CA THR A 38 20.95 -49.89 6.36
C THR A 38 21.03 -51.15 7.23
N LYS A 39 21.15 -50.98 8.55
CA LYS A 39 21.10 -52.09 9.49
C LYS A 39 19.76 -52.88 9.45
N SER A 40 18.68 -52.20 9.05
CA SER A 40 17.36 -52.82 8.84
C SER A 40 17.22 -53.57 7.52
N GLY A 41 18.27 -53.60 6.68
CA GLY A 41 18.24 -54.24 5.37
C GLY A 41 17.66 -53.38 4.23
N SER A 42 17.15 -52.18 4.51
CA SER A 42 16.68 -51.29 3.45
C SER A 42 17.83 -50.76 2.59
N ARG A 43 17.61 -50.68 1.27
CA ARG A 43 18.64 -50.31 0.30
C ARG A 43 18.22 -49.08 -0.49
N SER A 44 19.11 -48.15 -0.66
CA SER A 44 18.84 -46.90 -1.42
C SER A 44 20.06 -46.41 -2.21
N TRP A 45 19.77 -45.68 -3.29
CA TRP A 45 20.78 -45.11 -4.17
C TRP A 45 21.14 -43.70 -3.75
N ILE A 46 22.45 -43.40 -3.82
CA ILE A 46 23.00 -42.07 -3.64
C ILE A 46 23.91 -41.74 -4.85
N ALA A 47 23.69 -40.61 -5.49
CA ALA A 47 24.67 -40.02 -6.41
C ALA A 47 25.59 -39.09 -5.64
N ARG A 48 26.91 -39.30 -5.78
CA ARG A 48 27.95 -38.37 -5.32
C ARG A 48 28.38 -37.50 -6.48
N VAL A 49 28.02 -36.22 -6.39
CA VAL A 49 28.36 -35.23 -7.42
C VAL A 49 29.14 -34.08 -6.81
N LEU A 50 29.85 -33.31 -7.65
CA LEU A 50 30.43 -32.03 -7.26
C LEU A 50 29.36 -30.94 -7.53
N ASP A 51 29.15 -30.03 -6.61
CA ASP A 51 28.36 -28.82 -6.91
C ASP A 51 29.19 -27.83 -7.78
N PRO A 52 28.60 -26.78 -8.34
CA PRO A 52 29.33 -25.78 -9.12
C PRO A 52 30.54 -25.15 -8.38
N SER A 53 30.46 -25.12 -7.02
CA SER A 53 31.54 -24.68 -6.14
C SER A 53 32.57 -25.76 -5.84
N LYS A 54 32.59 -26.88 -6.60
CA LYS A 54 33.46 -28.06 -6.44
C LYS A 54 33.37 -28.79 -5.11
N ARG A 55 32.25 -28.56 -4.32
CA ARG A 55 32.00 -29.30 -3.09
C ARG A 55 31.28 -30.60 -3.40
N ARG A 56 31.66 -31.67 -2.68
CA ARG A 56 31.00 -32.98 -2.82
C ARG A 56 29.62 -32.96 -2.17
N ARG A 57 28.64 -33.44 -2.93
CA ARG A 57 27.23 -33.59 -2.47
C ARG A 57 26.76 -35.01 -2.68
N ASP A 58 26.14 -35.59 -1.68
CA ASP A 58 25.45 -36.88 -1.73
C ASP A 58 23.96 -36.65 -1.93
N ILE A 59 23.39 -37.13 -3.04
CA ILE A 59 21.99 -36.88 -3.43
C ILE A 59 21.27 -38.24 -3.53
N GLY A 60 20.23 -38.44 -2.75
CA GLY A 60 19.39 -39.63 -2.81
C GLY A 60 18.63 -39.75 -4.14
N LEU A 61 18.69 -40.93 -4.77
CA LEU A 61 18.02 -41.25 -6.04
C LEU A 61 16.78 -42.09 -5.93
N GLY A 62 16.56 -42.68 -4.75
CA GLY A 62 15.42 -43.58 -4.45
C GLY A 62 15.83 -44.94 -3.93
N PRO A 63 14.85 -45.75 -3.48
CA PRO A 63 15.10 -47.06 -2.94
C PRO A 63 15.38 -48.11 -4.04
N TYR A 64 16.18 -49.11 -3.68
CA TYR A 64 16.38 -50.33 -4.47
C TYR A 64 15.46 -51.45 -3.90
N PRO A 65 14.78 -52.27 -4.72
CA PRO A 65 14.92 -52.36 -6.21
C PRO A 65 13.96 -51.48 -7.01
N GLU A 66 13.10 -50.65 -6.40
CA GLU A 66 12.14 -49.77 -7.13
C GLU A 66 12.86 -48.89 -8.17
N VAL A 67 14.02 -48.35 -7.81
CA VAL A 67 14.93 -47.72 -8.75
C VAL A 67 15.96 -48.76 -9.17
N SER A 68 15.92 -49.19 -10.44
CA SER A 68 16.90 -50.17 -10.99
C SER A 68 18.32 -49.56 -11.04
N LEU A 69 19.33 -50.40 -11.15
CA LEU A 69 20.72 -49.95 -11.34
C LEU A 69 20.85 -49.08 -12.62
N LYS A 70 20.17 -49.46 -13.71
CA LYS A 70 20.10 -48.72 -14.95
C LYS A 70 19.55 -47.29 -14.75
N ASP A 71 18.40 -47.17 -14.03
CA ASP A 71 17.82 -45.90 -13.75
C ASP A 71 18.62 -45.07 -12.77
N ALA A 72 19.22 -45.66 -11.77
CA ALA A 72 20.11 -44.96 -10.84
C ALA A 72 21.32 -44.39 -11.55
N ARG A 73 21.92 -45.10 -12.51
CA ARG A 73 23.02 -44.60 -13.35
C ARG A 73 22.59 -43.45 -14.25
N ARG A 74 21.43 -43.56 -14.90
CA ARG A 74 20.86 -42.50 -15.73
C ARG A 74 20.68 -41.23 -14.90
N ARG A 75 19.98 -41.32 -13.77
CA ARG A 75 19.71 -40.19 -12.84
C ARG A 75 21.00 -39.57 -12.31
N ALA A 76 22.01 -40.40 -11.94
CA ALA A 76 23.30 -39.90 -11.49
C ALA A 76 24.08 -39.20 -12.62
N GLY A 77 23.96 -39.69 -13.88
CA GLY A 77 24.52 -39.05 -15.06
C GLY A 77 23.90 -37.67 -15.32
N GLU A 78 22.57 -37.59 -15.27
CA GLU A 78 21.83 -36.31 -15.42
C GLU A 78 22.29 -35.27 -14.39
N MET A 79 22.42 -35.65 -13.11
CA MET A 79 22.89 -34.75 -12.06
C MET A 79 24.34 -34.28 -12.26
N ARG A 80 25.21 -35.15 -12.78
CA ARG A 80 26.59 -34.75 -13.12
C ARG A 80 26.62 -33.78 -14.28
N ASN A 81 25.81 -33.99 -15.31
CA ASN A 81 25.70 -33.05 -16.43
C ASN A 81 25.18 -31.69 -15.96
N GLN A 82 24.09 -31.65 -15.16
CA GLN A 82 23.60 -30.40 -14.54
C GLN A 82 24.73 -29.66 -13.80
N SER A 83 25.53 -30.40 -13.01
CA SER A 83 26.65 -29.80 -12.28
C SER A 83 27.73 -29.22 -13.20
N ARG A 84 28.03 -29.91 -14.31
CA ARG A 84 28.97 -29.40 -15.34
C ARG A 84 28.45 -28.14 -16.04
N ASP A 85 27.15 -28.08 -16.24
CA ASP A 85 26.46 -26.93 -16.84
C ASP A 85 26.28 -25.77 -15.83
N GLY A 86 26.87 -25.86 -14.63
CA GLY A 86 26.81 -24.83 -13.61
C GLY A 86 25.55 -24.82 -12.76
N ILE A 87 24.67 -25.81 -12.92
CA ILE A 87 23.43 -25.95 -12.16
C ILE A 87 23.70 -26.77 -10.88
N ASP A 88 23.29 -26.26 -9.70
CA ASP A 88 23.32 -27.05 -8.45
C ASP A 88 22.24 -28.13 -8.45
N PRO A 89 22.58 -29.43 -8.53
CA PRO A 89 21.59 -30.49 -8.61
C PRO A 89 20.72 -30.63 -7.35
N VAL A 90 21.21 -30.16 -6.19
CA VAL A 90 20.44 -30.17 -4.94
C VAL A 90 19.38 -29.07 -4.99
N ALA A 91 19.75 -27.89 -5.44
CA ALA A 91 18.83 -26.79 -5.63
C ALA A 91 17.77 -27.12 -6.70
N ALA A 92 18.19 -27.70 -7.83
CA ALA A 92 17.28 -28.15 -8.89
C ALA A 92 16.28 -29.19 -8.39
N LYS A 93 16.75 -30.21 -7.62
CA LYS A 93 15.86 -31.21 -7.02
C LYS A 93 14.88 -30.62 -6.01
N ARG A 94 15.33 -29.67 -5.18
CA ARG A 94 14.45 -28.95 -4.24
C ARG A 94 13.42 -28.11 -4.99
N ALA A 95 13.81 -27.42 -6.06
CA ALA A 95 12.91 -26.67 -6.90
C ALA A 95 11.84 -27.57 -7.56
N ALA A 96 12.25 -28.71 -8.13
CA ALA A 96 11.33 -29.68 -8.74
C ALA A 96 10.35 -30.34 -7.72
N ALA A 97 10.76 -30.47 -6.46
CA ALA A 97 9.90 -30.99 -5.38
C ALA A 97 8.97 -29.93 -4.77
N ARG A 98 9.08 -28.65 -5.19
CA ARG A 98 8.29 -27.57 -4.65
C ARG A 98 6.87 -27.63 -5.22
N THR A 99 5.88 -27.70 -4.35
CA THR A 99 4.49 -27.52 -4.77
C THR A 99 4.26 -26.06 -5.12
N ILE A 100 4.04 -25.79 -6.40
CA ILE A 100 3.76 -24.44 -6.90
C ILE A 100 2.32 -24.07 -6.50
N PRO A 101 2.10 -22.97 -5.74
CA PRO A 101 0.76 -22.60 -5.31
C PRO A 101 -0.08 -22.04 -6.47
N THR A 102 -1.39 -22.06 -6.31
CA THR A 102 -2.29 -21.32 -7.19
C THR A 102 -2.14 -19.82 -6.97
N PHE A 103 -2.57 -19.00 -7.94
CA PHE A 103 -2.57 -17.54 -7.81
C PHE A 103 -3.31 -17.07 -6.55
N LYS A 104 -4.47 -17.66 -6.25
CA LYS A 104 -5.25 -17.33 -5.05
C LYS A 104 -4.44 -17.64 -3.78
N ALA A 105 -3.82 -18.80 -3.69
CA ALA A 105 -3.00 -19.19 -2.55
C ALA A 105 -1.77 -18.28 -2.40
N ALA A 106 -1.10 -17.94 -3.50
CA ALA A 106 0.01 -17.01 -3.52
C ALA A 106 -0.40 -15.60 -3.10
N ALA A 107 -1.56 -15.11 -3.59
CA ALA A 107 -2.10 -13.80 -3.23
C ALA A 107 -2.43 -13.70 -1.75
N THR A 108 -3.04 -14.74 -1.18
CA THR A 108 -3.36 -14.81 0.26
C THR A 108 -2.08 -14.76 1.10
N LYS A 109 -1.06 -15.56 0.77
CA LYS A 109 0.22 -15.55 1.49
C LYS A 109 0.94 -14.20 1.36
N ALA A 110 1.03 -13.66 0.15
CA ALA A 110 1.63 -12.35 -0.09
C ALA A 110 0.91 -11.23 0.67
N HIS A 111 -0.42 -11.31 0.82
CA HIS A 111 -1.22 -10.39 1.60
C HIS A 111 -0.90 -10.50 3.10
N GLU A 112 -0.89 -11.71 3.66
CA GLU A 112 -0.59 -11.94 5.08
C GLU A 112 0.81 -11.44 5.46
N GLU A 113 1.83 -11.72 4.66
CA GLU A 113 3.20 -11.24 4.91
C GLU A 113 3.33 -9.71 4.85
N ARG A 114 2.51 -9.04 4.00
CA ARG A 114 2.48 -7.57 3.88
C ARG A 114 1.61 -6.89 4.92
N LYS A 115 0.77 -7.63 5.62
CA LYS A 115 -0.25 -7.10 6.53
C LYS A 115 0.34 -6.16 7.58
N ALA A 116 1.48 -6.51 8.15
CA ALA A 116 2.18 -5.69 9.14
C ALA A 116 2.66 -4.31 8.61
N GLY A 117 2.87 -4.17 7.30
CA GLY A 117 3.31 -2.93 6.67
C GLY A 117 2.18 -1.97 6.29
N PHE A 118 0.92 -2.39 6.37
CA PHE A 118 -0.20 -1.51 6.07
C PHE A 118 -0.55 -0.64 7.27
N ARG A 119 -0.52 0.67 7.10
CA ARG A 119 -0.90 1.65 8.12
C ARG A 119 -2.41 1.71 8.43
N ASN A 120 -3.26 1.11 7.59
CA ASN A 120 -4.72 1.22 7.70
C ASN A 120 -5.37 -0.12 7.38
N ALA A 121 -6.13 -0.68 8.34
CA ALA A 121 -6.86 -1.94 8.21
C ALA A 121 -7.78 -1.97 6.96
N LYS A 122 -8.46 -0.86 6.65
CA LYS A 122 -9.30 -0.74 5.46
C LYS A 122 -8.51 -0.93 4.15
N HIS A 123 -7.24 -0.50 4.08
CA HIS A 123 -6.39 -0.73 2.93
C HIS A 123 -5.94 -2.19 2.83
N GLN A 124 -5.80 -2.88 3.97
CA GLN A 124 -5.52 -4.32 4.01
C GLN A 124 -6.67 -5.09 3.35
N ASP A 125 -7.90 -4.86 3.81
CA ASP A 125 -9.08 -5.53 3.29
C ASP A 125 -9.29 -5.22 1.81
N GLN A 126 -9.24 -3.95 1.42
CA GLN A 126 -9.38 -3.53 0.03
C GLN A 126 -8.35 -4.15 -0.92
N TRP A 127 -7.17 -4.51 -0.41
CA TRP A 127 -6.13 -5.11 -1.24
C TRP A 127 -6.55 -6.49 -1.72
N ILE A 128 -6.97 -7.37 -0.81
CA ILE A 128 -7.40 -8.74 -1.14
C ILE A 128 -8.79 -8.76 -1.77
N ASP A 129 -9.72 -7.93 -1.29
CA ASP A 129 -11.09 -7.86 -1.81
C ASP A 129 -11.15 -7.49 -3.29
N SER A 130 -10.26 -6.61 -3.74
CA SER A 130 -10.21 -6.27 -5.15
C SER A 130 -9.67 -7.40 -6.03
N LEU A 131 -8.74 -8.22 -5.54
CA LEU A 131 -8.31 -9.42 -6.24
C LEU A 131 -9.41 -10.47 -6.24
N THR A 132 -10.12 -10.62 -5.14
CA THR A 132 -11.29 -11.49 -5.04
C THR A 132 -12.36 -11.11 -6.05
N SER A 133 -12.69 -9.82 -6.12
CA SER A 133 -13.77 -9.32 -6.98
C SER A 133 -13.43 -9.33 -8.48
N TYR A 134 -12.15 -9.15 -8.84
CA TYR A 134 -11.78 -8.86 -10.23
C TYR A 134 -10.72 -9.78 -10.84
N ALA A 135 -10.03 -10.59 -10.04
CA ALA A 135 -8.94 -11.43 -10.53
C ALA A 135 -9.15 -12.92 -10.24
N PHE A 136 -9.70 -13.30 -9.08
CA PHE A 136 -9.76 -14.71 -8.68
C PHE A 136 -10.68 -15.57 -9.54
N SER A 137 -11.73 -15.01 -10.14
CA SER A 137 -12.59 -15.75 -11.08
C SER A 137 -11.82 -16.25 -12.31
N THR A 138 -10.82 -15.50 -12.78
CA THR A 138 -10.04 -15.81 -13.97
C THR A 138 -8.68 -16.44 -13.63
N LEU A 139 -8.00 -15.94 -12.61
CA LEU A 139 -6.62 -16.32 -12.29
C LEU A 139 -6.52 -17.24 -11.07
N GLY A 140 -7.53 -17.26 -10.19
CA GLY A 140 -7.43 -17.82 -8.85
C GLY A 140 -6.96 -19.28 -8.80
N ASN A 141 -7.44 -20.11 -9.71
CA ASN A 141 -7.11 -21.54 -9.79
C ASN A 141 -5.89 -21.85 -10.68
N LEU A 142 -5.36 -20.85 -11.41
CA LEU A 142 -4.14 -21.06 -12.19
C LEU A 142 -2.94 -21.23 -11.25
N SER A 143 -2.06 -22.16 -11.57
CA SER A 143 -0.74 -22.22 -10.94
C SER A 143 0.00 -20.90 -11.18
N ILE A 144 0.68 -20.36 -10.17
CA ILE A 144 1.24 -19.00 -10.23
C ILE A 144 2.31 -18.83 -11.32
N ASP A 145 3.00 -19.89 -11.68
CA ASP A 145 3.96 -19.92 -12.79
C ASP A 145 3.29 -19.81 -14.16
N HIS A 146 2.02 -20.21 -14.28
CA HIS A 146 1.22 -20.11 -15.49
C HIS A 146 0.40 -18.80 -15.60
N VAL A 147 0.52 -17.89 -14.63
CA VAL A 147 -0.10 -16.55 -14.72
C VAL A 147 0.69 -15.68 -15.68
N ASP A 148 0.29 -15.65 -16.93
CA ASP A 148 0.91 -14.92 -18.03
C ASP A 148 0.20 -13.60 -18.38
N GLY A 149 0.77 -12.82 -19.31
CA GLY A 149 0.20 -11.56 -19.78
C GLY A 149 -1.23 -11.71 -20.35
N PRO A 150 -1.49 -12.66 -21.25
CA PRO A 150 -2.82 -12.93 -21.79
C PRO A 150 -3.87 -13.25 -20.71
N ALA A 151 -3.53 -14.05 -19.70
CA ALA A 151 -4.43 -14.35 -18.59
C ALA A 151 -4.77 -13.10 -17.77
N VAL A 152 -3.77 -12.26 -17.49
CA VAL A 152 -3.97 -10.98 -16.79
C VAL A 152 -4.84 -10.03 -17.61
N VAL A 153 -4.61 -9.92 -18.93
CA VAL A 153 -5.45 -9.11 -19.83
C VAL A 153 -6.90 -9.57 -19.75
N ARG A 154 -7.17 -10.88 -19.82
CA ARG A 154 -8.55 -11.42 -19.70
C ARG A 154 -9.19 -11.03 -18.36
N ALA A 155 -8.45 -11.07 -17.26
CA ALA A 155 -8.98 -10.73 -15.94
C ALA A 155 -9.36 -9.25 -15.81
N ILE A 156 -8.54 -8.33 -16.36
CA ILE A 156 -8.72 -6.89 -16.14
C ILE A 156 -9.49 -6.18 -17.25
N LYS A 157 -9.58 -6.76 -18.47
CA LYS A 157 -10.26 -6.16 -19.63
C LYS A 157 -11.69 -5.69 -19.33
N PRO A 158 -12.54 -6.44 -18.60
CA PRO A 158 -13.91 -6.02 -18.31
C PRO A 158 -14.01 -4.70 -17.51
N ILE A 159 -13.00 -4.40 -16.71
CA ILE A 159 -12.98 -3.20 -15.87
C ILE A 159 -12.01 -2.12 -16.38
N TRP A 160 -11.27 -2.41 -17.47
CA TRP A 160 -10.17 -1.56 -17.90
C TRP A 160 -10.62 -0.15 -18.32
N THR A 161 -11.73 -0.04 -19.04
CA THR A 161 -12.29 1.23 -19.50
C THR A 161 -13.44 1.74 -18.64
N THR A 162 -14.16 0.83 -17.98
CA THR A 162 -15.34 1.17 -17.15
C THR A 162 -14.96 1.63 -15.74
N LYS A 163 -13.87 1.08 -15.18
CA LYS A 163 -13.35 1.41 -13.84
C LYS A 163 -11.82 1.61 -13.89
N PRO A 164 -11.32 2.62 -14.62
CA PRO A 164 -9.90 2.74 -14.97
C PRO A 164 -8.95 2.73 -13.77
N GLU A 165 -9.28 3.45 -12.70
CA GLU A 165 -8.46 3.53 -11.49
C GLU A 165 -8.42 2.18 -10.75
N THR A 166 -9.58 1.52 -10.62
CA THR A 166 -9.67 0.17 -10.04
C THR A 166 -8.86 -0.82 -10.85
N ALA A 167 -8.99 -0.80 -12.17
CA ALA A 167 -8.25 -1.70 -13.06
C ALA A 167 -6.73 -1.54 -12.94
N ARG A 168 -6.24 -0.29 -12.86
CA ARG A 168 -4.81 -0.01 -12.62
C ARG A 168 -4.32 -0.57 -11.30
N ARG A 169 -5.10 -0.42 -10.22
CA ARG A 169 -4.77 -0.96 -8.91
C ARG A 169 -4.81 -2.48 -8.88
N VAL A 170 -5.79 -3.10 -9.52
CA VAL A 170 -5.88 -4.57 -9.65
C VAL A 170 -4.65 -5.10 -10.40
N LEU A 171 -4.29 -4.50 -11.55
CA LEU A 171 -3.09 -4.87 -12.29
C LEU A 171 -1.82 -4.77 -11.44
N GLN A 172 -1.66 -3.67 -10.68
CA GLN A 172 -0.53 -3.48 -9.78
C GLN A 172 -0.49 -4.55 -8.68
N ARG A 173 -1.67 -4.93 -8.12
CA ARG A 173 -1.78 -5.98 -7.11
C ARG A 173 -1.43 -7.35 -7.67
N ILE A 174 -1.92 -7.69 -8.87
CA ILE A 174 -1.54 -8.93 -9.58
C ILE A 174 -0.02 -8.96 -9.79
N ALA A 175 0.57 -7.88 -10.30
CA ALA A 175 2.02 -7.79 -10.50
C ALA A 175 2.80 -7.95 -9.18
N SER A 176 2.27 -7.41 -8.08
CA SER A 176 2.87 -7.56 -6.74
C SER A 176 2.84 -9.01 -6.24
N VAL A 177 1.77 -9.77 -6.51
CA VAL A 177 1.69 -11.21 -6.17
C VAL A 177 2.69 -12.00 -7.00
N VAL A 178 2.80 -11.69 -8.29
CA VAL A 178 3.75 -12.34 -9.19
C VAL A 178 5.19 -12.04 -8.77
N ALA A 179 5.54 -10.79 -8.46
CA ALA A 179 6.86 -10.42 -7.96
C ALA A 179 7.21 -11.12 -6.64
N TRP A 180 6.24 -11.22 -5.72
CA TRP A 180 6.37 -12.02 -4.50
C TRP A 180 6.68 -13.49 -4.83
N SER A 181 6.01 -14.05 -5.83
CA SER A 181 6.20 -15.44 -6.23
C SER A 181 7.57 -15.70 -6.87
N VAL A 182 8.13 -14.71 -7.58
CA VAL A 182 9.51 -14.75 -8.07
C VAL A 182 10.50 -14.77 -6.90
N ALA A 183 10.33 -13.87 -5.93
CA ALA A 183 11.18 -13.81 -4.74
C ALA A 183 11.15 -15.12 -3.93
N HIS A 184 10.03 -15.86 -3.97
CA HIS A 184 9.88 -17.17 -3.31
C HIS A 184 10.28 -18.35 -4.20
N GLY A 185 10.75 -18.11 -5.43
CA GLY A 185 11.19 -19.14 -6.38
C GLY A 185 10.08 -20.07 -6.88
N TYR A 186 8.84 -19.59 -6.92
CA TYR A 186 7.70 -20.31 -7.52
C TYR A 186 7.61 -20.09 -9.03
N ARG A 187 8.32 -19.08 -9.54
CA ARG A 187 8.47 -18.77 -10.96
C ARG A 187 9.73 -17.95 -11.21
N ASP A 188 10.20 -17.90 -12.47
CA ASP A 188 11.49 -17.28 -12.82
C ASP A 188 11.40 -15.81 -13.21
N HIS A 189 10.23 -15.35 -13.70
CA HIS A 189 10.08 -14.02 -14.30
C HIS A 189 8.86 -13.26 -13.76
N GLU A 190 8.99 -11.96 -13.70
CA GLU A 190 7.89 -11.03 -13.41
C GLU A 190 6.94 -10.88 -14.62
N LEU A 191 5.79 -10.23 -14.38
CA LEU A 191 4.86 -9.87 -15.46
C LEU A 191 5.38 -8.68 -16.27
N PRO A 192 5.30 -8.72 -17.60
CA PRO A 192 5.62 -7.59 -18.46
C PRO A 192 4.50 -6.53 -18.42
N VAL A 193 4.36 -5.82 -17.28
CA VAL A 193 3.25 -4.88 -17.02
C VAL A 193 3.10 -3.82 -18.12
N LYS A 194 4.24 -3.35 -18.67
CA LYS A 194 4.22 -2.37 -19.77
C LYS A 194 3.58 -2.96 -21.03
N ALA A 195 3.97 -4.17 -21.41
CA ALA A 195 3.39 -4.85 -22.57
C ALA A 195 1.90 -5.18 -22.38
N ILE A 196 1.52 -5.61 -21.16
CA ILE A 196 0.12 -5.86 -20.80
C ILE A 196 -0.72 -4.58 -20.99
N ARG A 197 -0.22 -3.42 -20.54
CA ARG A 197 -0.91 -2.13 -20.73
C ARG A 197 -1.02 -1.74 -22.20
N MET A 198 0.01 -1.99 -22.99
CA MET A 198 0.00 -1.71 -24.43
C MET A 198 -0.96 -2.62 -25.21
N GLY A 199 -1.21 -3.83 -24.73
CA GLY A 199 -2.18 -4.78 -25.29
C GLY A 199 -3.64 -4.48 -24.91
N LEU A 200 -3.91 -3.44 -24.13
CA LEU A 200 -5.25 -3.02 -23.72
C LEU A 200 -5.64 -1.71 -24.41
N PRO A 201 -6.95 -1.46 -24.62
CA PRO A 201 -7.43 -0.19 -25.17
C PRO A 201 -6.90 1.00 -24.35
N GLN A 202 -6.72 2.14 -25.02
CA GLN A 202 -6.40 3.37 -24.31
C GLN A 202 -7.51 3.66 -23.28
N GLN A 203 -7.12 3.82 -22.03
CA GLN A 203 -8.09 4.21 -21.02
C GLN A 203 -8.61 5.62 -21.32
N PRO A 204 -9.89 5.89 -21.10
CA PRO A 204 -10.41 7.23 -21.23
C PRO A 204 -9.57 8.14 -20.34
N LYS A 205 -9.15 9.27 -20.88
CA LYS A 205 -8.62 10.37 -20.07
C LYS A 205 -9.64 10.55 -18.95
N ARG A 206 -9.14 10.76 -17.71
CA ARG A 206 -9.96 10.88 -16.50
C ARG A 206 -11.28 11.54 -16.86
N ASN A 207 -12.39 10.82 -16.67
CA ASN A 207 -13.68 11.31 -17.15
C ASN A 207 -14.00 12.61 -16.41
N PRO A 208 -14.01 13.77 -17.12
CA PRO A 208 -14.33 15.05 -16.49
C PRO A 208 -15.74 15.06 -15.88
N ASN A 209 -16.63 14.17 -16.36
CA ASN A 209 -17.99 14.01 -15.86
C ASN A 209 -18.13 12.87 -14.85
N ALA A 210 -17.03 12.29 -14.37
CA ALA A 210 -17.11 11.30 -13.28
C ALA A 210 -17.71 12.00 -12.07
N ARG A 211 -18.76 11.38 -11.49
CA ARG A 211 -19.50 11.94 -10.35
C ARG A 211 -18.54 12.36 -9.25
N GLY A 212 -18.50 13.66 -8.95
CA GLY A 212 -17.62 14.25 -7.94
C GLY A 212 -16.24 14.67 -8.45
N THR A 213 -16.03 14.80 -9.78
CA THR A 213 -14.84 15.44 -10.37
C THR A 213 -15.23 16.63 -11.24
N ASP A 214 -14.33 17.61 -11.33
CA ASP A 214 -14.46 18.76 -12.27
C ASP A 214 -14.02 18.37 -13.69
N SER A 215 -14.12 19.31 -14.64
CA SER A 215 -13.71 19.13 -16.02
C SER A 215 -12.22 18.75 -16.21
N ARG A 216 -11.38 19.02 -15.21
CA ARG A 216 -9.95 18.66 -15.18
C ARG A 216 -9.69 17.33 -14.46
N GLY A 217 -10.76 16.68 -13.93
CA GLY A 217 -10.67 15.41 -13.22
C GLY A 217 -10.18 15.56 -11.77
N HIS A 218 -10.21 16.76 -11.18
CA HIS A 218 -10.03 16.99 -9.77
C HIS A 218 -11.34 16.69 -9.00
N PHE A 219 -11.27 16.56 -7.69
CA PHE A 219 -12.50 16.50 -6.89
C PHE A 219 -13.29 17.79 -7.12
N ALA A 220 -14.56 17.66 -7.50
CA ALA A 220 -15.41 18.81 -7.73
C ALA A 220 -15.55 19.61 -6.43
N ALA A 221 -15.17 20.88 -6.53
CA ALA A 221 -15.26 21.86 -5.45
C ALA A 221 -16.51 22.70 -5.63
N ILE A 222 -17.07 23.20 -4.54
CA ILE A 222 -17.98 24.31 -4.56
C ILE A 222 -17.16 25.56 -4.91
N PRO A 223 -17.63 26.47 -5.80
CA PRO A 223 -16.99 27.75 -5.99
C PRO A 223 -16.92 28.47 -4.64
N TYR A 224 -15.76 29.04 -4.29
CA TYR A 224 -15.65 29.74 -3.02
C TYR A 224 -16.65 30.91 -2.89
N THR A 225 -17.06 31.52 -4.01
CA THR A 225 -18.08 32.56 -4.06
C THR A 225 -19.45 32.10 -3.56
N GLU A 226 -19.73 30.80 -3.60
CA GLU A 226 -20.98 30.21 -3.10
C GLU A 226 -20.83 29.66 -1.67
N ALA A 227 -19.63 29.69 -1.11
CA ALA A 227 -19.31 29.06 0.17
C ALA A 227 -20.11 29.64 1.35
N ALA A 228 -20.25 30.96 1.42
CA ALA A 228 -21.01 31.62 2.48
C ALA A 228 -22.51 31.23 2.46
N ALA A 229 -23.12 31.19 1.27
CA ALA A 229 -24.51 30.76 1.11
C ALA A 229 -24.70 29.31 1.53
N TYR A 230 -23.76 28.42 1.18
CA TYR A 230 -23.78 27.02 1.60
C TYR A 230 -23.69 26.89 3.13
N VAL A 231 -22.77 27.60 3.78
CA VAL A 231 -22.58 27.53 5.24
C VAL A 231 -23.82 28.08 5.95
N SER A 232 -24.42 29.16 5.46
CA SER A 232 -25.69 29.67 5.97
C SER A 232 -26.81 28.63 5.90
N GLN A 233 -26.97 27.93 4.77
CA GLN A 233 -27.97 26.86 4.64
C GLN A 233 -27.67 25.68 5.58
N LEU A 234 -26.40 25.30 5.75
CA LEU A 234 -26.01 24.23 6.67
C LEU A 234 -26.37 24.60 8.11
N ARG A 235 -26.07 25.83 8.55
CA ARG A 235 -26.33 26.32 9.91
C ARG A 235 -27.83 26.45 10.20
N ASN A 236 -28.62 26.84 9.20
CA ASN A 236 -30.11 26.93 9.32
C ASN A 236 -30.82 25.58 9.23
N SER A 237 -30.10 24.49 8.96
CA SER A 237 -30.67 23.16 8.93
C SER A 237 -30.72 22.54 10.34
N SER A 238 -31.56 21.49 10.55
CA SER A 238 -31.63 20.77 11.82
C SER A 238 -30.26 20.24 12.26
N GLU A 239 -29.94 20.44 13.52
CA GLU A 239 -28.62 20.10 14.05
C GLU A 239 -28.36 18.58 14.04
N SER A 240 -27.15 18.15 13.71
CA SER A 240 -26.70 16.78 13.82
C SER A 240 -25.18 16.70 13.96
N ILE A 241 -24.69 15.66 14.61
CA ILE A 241 -23.25 15.41 14.78
C ILE A 241 -22.52 15.40 13.42
N SER A 242 -23.13 14.83 12.38
CA SER A 242 -22.53 14.80 11.04
C SER A 242 -22.45 16.19 10.40
N ARG A 243 -23.37 17.10 10.71
CA ARG A 243 -23.33 18.50 10.25
C ARG A 243 -22.28 19.29 10.98
N ALA A 244 -22.20 19.17 12.30
CA ALA A 244 -21.15 19.79 13.09
C ALA A 244 -19.75 19.32 12.63
N ALA A 245 -19.57 18.02 12.36
CA ALA A 245 -18.33 17.49 11.80
C ALA A 245 -18.02 18.06 10.40
N LEU A 246 -19.03 18.22 9.55
CA LEU A 246 -18.87 18.84 8.23
C LEU A 246 -18.50 20.32 8.35
N GLU A 247 -19.15 21.06 9.26
CA GLU A 247 -18.83 22.46 9.55
C GLU A 247 -17.39 22.62 10.02
N LEU A 248 -16.91 21.74 10.92
CA LEU A 248 -15.50 21.74 11.33
C LEU A 248 -14.57 21.50 10.14
N VAL A 249 -14.88 20.56 9.22
CA VAL A 249 -14.10 20.33 8.02
C VAL A 249 -13.99 21.58 7.14
N MET A 250 -15.09 22.33 7.00
CA MET A 250 -15.09 23.57 6.21
C MET A 250 -14.25 24.66 6.84
N LEU A 251 -14.40 24.86 8.16
CA LEU A 251 -13.68 25.88 8.91
C LEU A 251 -12.18 25.61 9.05
N THR A 252 -11.79 24.33 9.16
CA THR A 252 -10.38 23.94 9.40
C THR A 252 -9.67 23.40 8.16
N VAL A 253 -10.39 23.18 7.07
CA VAL A 253 -9.94 22.56 5.83
C VAL A 253 -9.18 21.22 6.01
N CYS A 254 -9.41 20.55 7.15
CA CYS A 254 -8.88 19.23 7.43
C CYS A 254 -9.49 18.16 6.50
N ARG A 255 -8.92 16.97 6.49
CA ARG A 255 -9.54 15.86 5.75
C ARG A 255 -10.73 15.30 6.53
N SER A 256 -11.78 14.87 5.81
CA SER A 256 -12.99 14.31 6.44
C SER A 256 -12.71 13.17 7.42
N GLY A 257 -11.67 12.35 7.17
CA GLY A 257 -11.24 11.30 8.09
C GLY A 257 -10.62 11.84 9.38
N GLU A 258 -9.96 12.98 9.31
CA GLU A 258 -9.37 13.65 10.46
C GLU A 258 -10.47 14.17 11.39
N ALA A 259 -11.48 14.85 10.85
CA ALA A 259 -12.63 15.32 11.63
C ALA A 259 -13.47 14.15 12.23
N ARG A 260 -13.77 13.13 11.43
CA ARG A 260 -14.57 11.98 11.91
C ARG A 260 -13.91 11.19 13.05
N GLY A 261 -12.59 11.20 13.12
CA GLY A 261 -11.85 10.54 14.18
C GLY A 261 -11.31 11.52 15.23
N ALA A 262 -11.74 12.78 15.26
CA ALA A 262 -11.30 13.80 16.20
C ALA A 262 -11.62 13.38 17.64
N LYS A 263 -10.62 13.43 18.50
CA LYS A 263 -10.73 13.09 19.93
C LYS A 263 -10.67 14.35 20.80
N TRP A 264 -11.37 14.35 21.91
CA TRP A 264 -11.35 15.46 22.86
C TRP A 264 -9.94 15.83 23.32
N ALA A 265 -9.10 14.85 23.57
CA ALA A 265 -7.73 15.06 24.00
C ALA A 265 -6.81 15.77 22.98
N GLU A 266 -7.26 15.92 21.75
CA GLU A 266 -6.51 16.61 20.68
C GLU A 266 -6.75 18.12 20.67
N PHE A 267 -7.79 18.61 21.38
CA PHE A 267 -8.20 20.02 21.37
C PHE A 267 -7.72 20.76 22.62
N ASP A 268 -7.00 21.85 22.38
CA ASP A 268 -6.68 22.86 23.38
C ASP A 268 -7.52 24.10 23.02
N LEU A 269 -8.69 24.24 23.66
CA LEU A 269 -9.63 25.31 23.35
C LEU A 269 -9.18 26.67 23.92
N ASP A 270 -8.31 26.69 24.94
CA ASP A 270 -7.76 27.91 25.52
C ASP A 270 -6.73 28.52 24.57
N ARG A 271 -5.92 27.67 23.91
CA ARG A 271 -4.99 28.09 22.86
C ARG A 271 -5.61 28.17 21.49
N ALA A 272 -6.85 27.76 21.32
CA ALA A 272 -7.54 27.59 20.04
C ALA A 272 -6.71 26.76 19.06
N GLU A 273 -6.34 25.54 19.48
CA GLU A 273 -5.51 24.63 18.71
C GLU A 273 -6.15 23.23 18.67
N TRP A 274 -6.02 22.58 17.51
CA TRP A 274 -6.30 21.17 17.36
C TRP A 274 -5.04 20.44 16.90
N LYS A 275 -4.48 19.56 17.75
CA LYS A 275 -3.27 18.78 17.48
C LYS A 275 -3.63 17.38 17.05
N ILE A 276 -3.50 17.09 15.76
CA ILE A 276 -3.79 15.78 15.18
C ILE A 276 -2.50 14.95 15.20
N PRO A 277 -2.46 13.80 15.91
CA PRO A 277 -1.29 12.93 15.95
C PRO A 277 -0.91 12.38 14.58
N GLY A 278 0.39 12.12 14.36
CA GLY A 278 0.92 11.69 13.06
C GLY A 278 0.37 10.36 12.56
N ASP A 279 -0.03 9.44 13.45
CA ASP A 279 -0.64 8.16 13.10
C ASP A 279 -2.02 8.32 12.43
N ARG A 280 -2.73 9.42 12.69
CA ARG A 280 -4.00 9.78 12.07
C ARG A 280 -3.85 10.60 10.78
N ILE A 281 -2.64 11.10 10.48
CA ILE A 281 -2.36 11.91 9.30
C ILE A 281 -1.71 11.09 8.20
N LYS A 282 -2.17 11.30 6.94
CA LYS A 282 -1.64 10.59 5.78
C LYS A 282 -0.12 10.72 5.62
N ALA A 283 0.45 11.87 5.99
CA ALA A 283 1.89 12.13 5.91
C ALA A 283 2.69 11.48 7.06
N GLY A 284 2.03 11.03 8.13
CA GLY A 284 2.69 10.42 9.30
C GLY A 284 3.38 11.42 10.23
N VAL A 285 3.11 12.72 10.08
CA VAL A 285 3.67 13.80 10.90
C VAL A 285 2.53 14.51 11.61
N GLU A 286 2.70 14.82 12.89
CA GLU A 286 1.74 15.61 13.66
C GLU A 286 1.41 16.94 12.95
N HIS A 287 0.15 17.34 13.01
CA HIS A 287 -0.32 18.59 12.43
C HIS A 287 -1.17 19.37 13.42
N THR A 288 -0.71 20.55 13.78
CA THR A 288 -1.48 21.49 14.59
C THR A 288 -2.28 22.42 13.69
N ILE A 289 -3.59 22.46 13.87
CA ILE A 289 -4.53 23.36 13.18
C ILE A 289 -4.89 24.48 14.15
N PRO A 290 -4.65 25.75 13.77
CA PRO A 290 -5.18 26.89 14.53
C PRO A 290 -6.69 26.98 14.27
N LEU A 291 -7.47 26.99 15.35
CA LEU A 291 -8.91 27.08 15.28
C LEU A 291 -9.36 28.53 15.23
N SER A 292 -10.23 28.84 14.28
CA SER A 292 -10.96 30.12 14.30
C SER A 292 -11.99 30.14 15.42
N SER A 293 -12.49 31.33 15.75
CA SER A 293 -13.56 31.52 16.72
C SER A 293 -14.79 30.66 16.43
N ASP A 294 -15.20 30.56 15.16
CA ASP A 294 -16.29 29.70 14.69
C ASP A 294 -15.98 28.21 14.88
N ALA A 295 -14.74 27.79 14.61
CA ALA A 295 -14.33 26.40 14.79
C ALA A 295 -14.32 25.99 16.29
N VAL A 296 -13.88 26.89 17.17
CA VAL A 296 -13.99 26.73 18.63
C VAL A 296 -15.45 26.60 19.05
N ALA A 297 -16.34 27.44 18.51
CA ALA A 297 -17.77 27.40 18.79
C ALA A 297 -18.40 26.05 18.39
N VAL A 298 -18.01 25.48 17.23
CA VAL A 298 -18.46 24.13 16.83
C VAL A 298 -18.04 23.08 17.87
N VAL A 299 -16.79 23.10 18.32
CA VAL A 299 -16.30 22.11 19.29
C VAL A 299 -16.95 22.29 20.66
N LYS A 300 -17.18 23.54 21.10
CA LYS A 300 -17.89 23.84 22.35
C LYS A 300 -19.35 23.35 22.33
N ARG A 301 -20.09 23.56 21.22
CA ARG A 301 -21.45 22.98 21.06
C ARG A 301 -21.41 21.44 21.20
N MET A 302 -20.43 20.79 20.63
CA MET A 302 -20.30 19.33 20.79
C MET A 302 -19.93 18.93 22.21
N GLN A 303 -19.25 19.80 22.96
CA GLN A 303 -18.92 19.57 24.37
C GLN A 303 -20.15 19.59 25.27
N GLU A 304 -21.15 20.44 24.96
CA GLU A 304 -22.44 20.53 25.70
C GLU A 304 -23.25 19.23 25.61
N ILE A 305 -23.13 18.50 24.48
CA ILE A 305 -23.82 17.22 24.25
C ILE A 305 -22.92 16.02 24.40
N ARG A 306 -21.74 16.23 25.02
CA ARG A 306 -20.71 15.20 25.18
C ARG A 306 -21.23 14.02 26.01
N GLY A 307 -21.21 12.82 25.41
CA GLY A 307 -21.42 11.56 26.10
C GLY A 307 -20.12 10.95 26.63
N THR A 308 -20.08 9.63 26.75
CA THR A 308 -18.93 8.85 27.24
C THR A 308 -17.84 8.58 26.19
N SER A 309 -18.08 8.94 24.92
CA SER A 309 -17.12 8.71 23.84
C SER A 309 -15.92 9.64 23.93
N ASP A 310 -14.73 9.12 23.62
CA ASP A 310 -13.51 9.94 23.44
C ASP A 310 -13.57 10.81 22.18
N LEU A 311 -14.51 10.51 21.26
CA LEU A 311 -14.67 11.22 20.00
C LEU A 311 -15.48 12.48 20.16
N VAL A 312 -15.10 13.54 19.47
CA VAL A 312 -15.88 14.79 19.39
C VAL A 312 -17.15 14.59 18.56
N PHE A 313 -17.09 13.75 17.50
CA PHE A 313 -18.19 13.48 16.59
C PHE A 313 -18.54 11.99 16.55
N PRO A 314 -19.07 11.41 17.64
CA PRO A 314 -19.41 9.99 17.67
C PRO A 314 -20.67 9.70 16.85
N SER A 315 -20.76 8.49 16.32
CA SER A 315 -21.99 7.91 15.81
C SER A 315 -22.96 7.58 16.97
N ARG A 316 -24.19 7.19 16.65
CA ARG A 316 -25.14 6.71 17.68
C ARG A 316 -24.63 5.52 18.51
N LYS A 317 -23.64 4.78 17.99
CA LYS A 317 -23.00 3.66 18.69
C LYS A 317 -21.78 4.06 19.51
N GLY A 318 -21.43 5.35 19.59
CA GLY A 318 -20.21 5.82 20.22
C GLY A 318 -18.92 5.68 19.38
N GLU A 319 -19.03 5.10 18.19
CA GLU A 319 -17.90 4.91 17.26
C GLU A 319 -17.72 6.11 16.33
N ALA A 320 -16.62 6.14 15.57
CA ALA A 320 -16.42 7.17 14.55
C ALA A 320 -17.51 7.15 13.47
N LEU A 321 -17.87 8.33 12.97
CA LEU A 321 -18.81 8.46 11.86
C LEU A 321 -18.29 7.69 10.63
N SER A 322 -19.20 7.09 9.87
CA SER A 322 -18.84 6.36 8.65
C SER A 322 -18.22 7.27 7.59
N ASP A 323 -17.49 6.69 6.66
CA ASP A 323 -16.84 7.42 5.55
C ASP A 323 -17.79 8.24 4.70
N VAL A 324 -19.06 7.85 4.64
CA VAL A 324 -20.08 8.51 3.83
C VAL A 324 -20.95 9.49 4.63
N ALA A 325 -20.81 9.57 5.95
CA ALA A 325 -21.67 10.39 6.79
C ALA A 325 -21.66 11.87 6.38
N LEU A 326 -20.48 12.47 6.30
CA LEU A 326 -20.31 13.87 5.89
C LEU A 326 -20.74 14.09 4.43
N SER A 327 -20.40 13.13 3.56
CA SER A 327 -20.77 13.19 2.14
C SER A 327 -22.29 13.14 1.91
N LYS A 328 -23.04 12.41 2.75
CA LYS A 328 -24.51 12.38 2.68
C LYS A 328 -25.08 13.75 3.03
N VAL A 329 -24.61 14.37 4.10
CA VAL A 329 -25.03 15.73 4.50
C VAL A 329 -24.66 16.73 3.40
N HIS A 330 -23.43 16.69 2.93
CA HIS A 330 -22.92 17.62 1.89
C HIS A 330 -23.76 17.56 0.61
N LYS A 331 -24.11 16.36 0.13
CA LYS A 331 -24.85 16.17 -1.11
C LYS A 331 -26.29 16.68 -1.08
N ILE A 332 -26.88 16.87 0.09
CA ILE A 332 -28.22 17.49 0.21
C ILE A 332 -28.15 18.93 -0.26
N LEU A 333 -27.08 19.66 0.08
CA LEU A 333 -26.91 21.08 -0.25
C LEU A 333 -26.16 21.29 -1.55
N SER A 334 -25.23 20.42 -1.91
CA SER A 334 -24.42 20.52 -3.14
C SER A 334 -24.20 19.14 -3.76
N PRO A 335 -25.12 18.65 -4.61
CA PRO A 335 -25.02 17.32 -5.23
C PRO A 335 -23.83 17.15 -6.17
N SER A 336 -23.36 18.23 -6.78
CA SER A 336 -22.29 18.24 -7.79
C SER A 336 -20.88 18.32 -7.20
N SER A 337 -20.72 18.76 -5.95
CA SER A 337 -19.42 18.90 -5.29
C SER A 337 -19.14 17.80 -4.26
N THR A 338 -17.97 17.85 -3.66
CA THR A 338 -17.52 16.88 -2.67
C THR A 338 -17.02 17.55 -1.40
N VAL A 339 -17.07 16.84 -0.27
CA VAL A 339 -16.47 17.31 1.00
C VAL A 339 -14.99 17.63 0.84
N HIS A 340 -14.27 16.85 0.03
CA HIS A 340 -12.85 17.12 -0.24
C HIS A 340 -12.64 18.40 -1.05
N GLY A 341 -13.61 18.77 -1.87
CA GLY A 341 -13.60 19.99 -2.68
C GLY A 341 -13.50 21.29 -1.86
N TRP A 342 -13.88 21.28 -0.57
CA TRP A 342 -13.71 22.45 0.32
C TRP A 342 -12.25 22.87 0.46
N ARG A 343 -11.31 21.94 0.37
CA ARG A 343 -9.87 22.26 0.38
C ARG A 343 -9.44 23.01 -0.88
N SER A 344 -10.06 22.68 -2.03
CA SER A 344 -9.84 23.41 -3.26
C SER A 344 -10.48 24.80 -3.19
N ALA A 345 -11.72 24.89 -2.69
CA ALA A 345 -12.39 26.18 -2.51
C ALA A 345 -11.58 27.14 -1.61
N PHE A 346 -11.05 26.64 -0.49
CA PHE A 346 -10.16 27.42 0.37
C PHE A 346 -8.89 27.89 -0.36
N ARG A 347 -8.25 26.97 -1.10
CA ARG A 347 -7.03 27.28 -1.84
C ARG A 347 -7.26 28.33 -2.91
N ASP A 348 -8.36 28.20 -3.66
CA ASP A 348 -8.74 29.13 -4.72
C ASP A 348 -9.10 30.50 -4.10
N TRP A 349 -9.88 30.55 -3.00
CA TRP A 349 -10.16 31.76 -2.25
C TRP A 349 -8.87 32.44 -1.75
N ALA A 350 -7.96 31.67 -1.14
CA ALA A 350 -6.72 32.23 -0.61
C ALA A 350 -5.84 32.83 -1.73
N ALA A 351 -5.77 32.14 -2.87
CA ALA A 351 -4.97 32.59 -4.02
C ALA A 351 -5.55 33.84 -4.73
N GLU A 352 -6.88 33.94 -4.81
CA GLU A 352 -7.54 35.01 -5.57
C GLU A 352 -7.92 36.21 -4.70
N GLN A 353 -8.16 36.01 -3.40
CA GLN A 353 -8.70 37.03 -2.53
C GLN A 353 -7.71 37.56 -1.48
N THR A 354 -6.55 36.91 -1.32
CA THR A 354 -5.56 37.29 -0.29
C THR A 354 -4.16 37.42 -0.87
N SER A 355 -3.28 38.11 -0.14
CA SER A 355 -1.85 38.19 -0.42
C SER A 355 -1.02 37.20 0.41
N VAL A 356 -1.64 36.25 1.06
CA VAL A 356 -0.95 35.28 1.90
C VAL A 356 -0.06 34.36 1.05
N PRO A 357 1.23 34.19 1.39
CA PRO A 357 2.13 33.33 0.64
C PRO A 357 1.59 31.90 0.48
N GLY A 358 1.68 31.34 -0.72
CA GLY A 358 1.14 30.01 -1.04
C GLY A 358 1.65 28.89 -0.12
N GLU A 359 2.87 29.01 0.40
CA GLU A 359 3.43 28.03 1.35
C GLU A 359 2.68 27.99 2.70
N ILE A 360 2.12 29.11 3.15
CA ILE A 360 1.28 29.17 4.35
C ILE A 360 -0.07 28.49 4.08
N VAL A 361 -0.64 28.70 2.90
CA VAL A 361 -1.87 28.06 2.43
C VAL A 361 -1.67 26.54 2.31
N GLU A 362 -0.58 26.07 1.71
CA GLU A 362 -0.26 24.65 1.60
C GLU A 362 0.03 24.02 2.96
N ALA A 363 0.63 24.78 3.90
CA ALA A 363 0.81 24.34 5.28
C ALA A 363 -0.53 24.18 6.03
N ALA A 364 -1.50 25.09 5.82
CA ALA A 364 -2.85 24.96 6.36
C ALA A 364 -3.56 23.68 5.85
N LEU A 365 -3.30 23.32 4.60
CA LEU A 365 -3.81 22.09 3.99
C LEU A 365 -3.04 20.82 4.41
N ALA A 366 -2.01 20.90 5.25
CA ALA A 366 -1.11 19.78 5.55
C ALA A 366 -0.63 19.05 4.29
N HIS A 367 -0.26 19.81 3.27
CA HIS A 367 0.35 19.29 2.06
C HIS A 367 1.87 19.14 2.27
N THR A 368 2.40 17.99 1.86
CA THR A 368 3.85 17.79 1.85
C THR A 368 4.47 18.54 0.67
N ASN A 369 5.58 19.23 0.92
CA ASN A 369 6.32 19.86 -0.17
C ASN A 369 6.88 18.77 -1.09
N PRO A 370 6.59 18.79 -2.41
CA PRO A 370 7.12 17.82 -3.36
C PRO A 370 8.65 17.94 -3.52
N ASN A 371 9.24 19.08 -3.21
CA ASN A 371 10.68 19.27 -3.20
C ASN A 371 11.26 18.75 -1.87
N ARG A 372 11.87 17.58 -1.92
CA ARG A 372 12.47 16.92 -0.73
C ARG A 372 13.59 17.75 -0.09
N VAL A 373 14.35 18.50 -0.88
CA VAL A 373 15.43 19.34 -0.38
C VAL A 373 14.86 20.49 0.44
N GLU A 374 13.90 21.20 -0.11
CA GLU A 374 13.21 22.30 0.57
C GLU A 374 12.45 21.82 1.81
N ALA A 375 11.80 20.66 1.72
CA ALA A 375 11.12 20.04 2.86
C ALA A 375 12.08 19.72 4.01
N ALA A 376 13.32 19.31 3.73
CA ALA A 376 14.34 19.01 4.74
C ALA A 376 14.84 20.26 5.50
N TYR A 377 14.82 21.41 4.86
CA TYR A 377 15.22 22.69 5.48
C TYR A 377 14.08 23.42 6.19
N ARG A 378 12.84 23.06 5.91
CA ARG A 378 11.65 23.68 6.51
C ARG A 378 11.44 23.20 7.95
N ARG A 379 11.73 24.05 8.92
CA ARG A 379 11.56 23.77 10.36
C ARG A 379 10.29 24.38 10.95
N THR A 380 9.67 25.33 10.27
CA THR A 380 8.45 26.00 10.72
C THR A 380 7.19 25.35 10.15
N ASN A 381 6.13 25.31 10.96
CA ASN A 381 4.78 24.93 10.56
C ASN A 381 3.87 26.12 10.26
N TYR A 382 4.40 27.36 10.33
CA TYR A 382 3.68 28.62 10.12
C TYR A 382 2.43 28.81 11.00
N LEU A 383 2.39 28.24 12.22
CA LEU A 383 1.18 28.23 13.06
C LEU A 383 0.62 29.64 13.28
N ASP A 384 1.46 30.60 13.67
CA ASP A 384 1.05 31.97 13.95
C ASP A 384 0.54 32.71 12.70
N GLN A 385 1.16 32.46 11.54
CA GLN A 385 0.73 33.04 10.27
C GLN A 385 -0.55 32.39 9.72
N ARG A 386 -0.81 31.13 10.07
CA ARG A 386 -2.07 30.44 9.72
C ARG A 386 -3.26 30.89 10.56
N ARG A 387 -3.06 31.38 11.80
CA ARG A 387 -4.16 31.84 12.67
C ARG A 387 -5.02 32.93 11.98
N PRO A 388 -4.44 34.06 11.57
CA PRO A 388 -5.23 35.10 10.90
C PRO A 388 -5.83 34.63 9.57
N LEU A 389 -5.18 33.75 8.82
CA LEU A 389 -5.72 33.17 7.59
C LEU A 389 -6.97 32.33 7.87
N MET A 390 -6.94 31.48 8.91
CA MET A 390 -8.08 30.63 9.25
C MET A 390 -9.24 31.44 9.85
N GLU A 391 -8.94 32.51 10.59
CA GLU A 391 -9.96 33.43 11.09
C GLU A 391 -10.62 34.19 9.95
N ALA A 392 -9.84 34.70 8.98
CA ALA A 392 -10.36 35.37 7.80
C ALA A 392 -11.25 34.42 6.93
N TRP A 393 -10.82 33.16 6.79
CA TRP A 393 -11.61 32.16 6.08
C TRP A 393 -12.96 31.89 6.78
N ALA A 394 -12.95 31.73 8.10
CA ALA A 394 -14.17 31.53 8.88
C ALA A 394 -15.13 32.72 8.78
N ALA A 395 -14.61 33.94 8.89
CA ALA A 395 -15.39 35.16 8.70
C ALA A 395 -15.98 35.25 7.28
N TYR A 396 -15.19 34.89 6.25
CA TYR A 396 -15.66 34.80 4.88
C TYR A 396 -16.81 33.78 4.72
N LEU A 397 -16.67 32.61 5.30
CA LEU A 397 -17.73 31.58 5.32
C LEU A 397 -18.99 32.01 6.06
N ALA A 398 -18.85 32.85 7.09
CA ALA A 398 -19.98 33.44 7.81
C ALA A 398 -20.68 34.57 7.01
N GLY A 399 -20.13 34.99 5.87
CA GLY A 399 -20.64 36.12 5.08
C GLY A 399 -20.25 37.48 5.64
N ASP A 400 -19.29 37.53 6.57
CA ASP A 400 -18.76 38.78 7.12
C ASP A 400 -17.97 39.56 6.03
N LYS A 401 -18.42 40.73 5.70
CA LYS A 401 -17.79 41.58 4.70
C LYS A 401 -16.44 42.19 5.15
N THR A 402 -16.19 42.17 6.46
CA THR A 402 -14.95 42.70 7.07
C THR A 402 -13.87 41.62 7.24
N TRP A 403 -14.05 40.41 6.69
CA TRP A 403 -13.13 39.30 6.82
C TRP A 403 -11.68 39.64 6.45
N ARG A 404 -11.46 40.64 5.53
CA ARG A 404 -10.12 41.07 5.15
C ARG A 404 -9.35 41.73 6.30
N GLU A 405 -10.04 42.33 7.25
CA GLU A 405 -9.46 42.96 8.43
C GLU A 405 -8.85 41.95 9.41
N LYS A 406 -9.22 40.65 9.25
CA LYS A 406 -8.64 39.56 10.03
C LYS A 406 -7.24 39.18 9.51
N LEU A 407 -6.89 39.53 8.27
CA LEU A 407 -5.57 39.28 7.72
C LEU A 407 -4.58 40.33 8.23
N PRO A 408 -3.28 39.99 8.43
CA PRO A 408 -2.29 40.97 8.74
C PRO A 408 -2.26 42.01 7.60
N SER A 409 -2.28 43.29 7.95
CA SER A 409 -2.02 44.34 7.00
C SER A 409 -0.69 44.04 6.33
N VAL A 410 -0.61 44.21 5.00
CA VAL A 410 0.67 44.18 4.29
C VAL A 410 1.44 45.43 4.72
N ALA A 411 1.99 45.42 5.94
CA ALA A 411 3.05 46.33 6.29
C ALA A 411 4.17 46.01 5.32
N THR A 412 4.50 46.99 4.47
CA THR A 412 5.66 47.04 3.60
C THR A 412 6.81 46.33 4.31
N ALA A 413 7.26 45.18 3.80
CA ALA A 413 8.44 44.52 4.34
C ALA A 413 9.58 45.52 4.27
N THR A 414 9.89 46.13 5.38
CA THR A 414 11.08 46.98 5.52
C THR A 414 12.23 46.03 5.34
N VAL A 415 12.86 46.07 4.19
CA VAL A 415 14.13 45.42 3.90
C VAL A 415 15.08 45.95 4.95
N HIS A 416 15.37 45.14 5.96
CA HIS A 416 16.49 45.41 6.85
C HIS A 416 17.73 45.32 5.99
N GLN A 417 18.22 46.52 5.58
CA GLN A 417 19.54 46.69 5.06
C GLN A 417 20.51 46.09 6.08
N ILE A 418 21.13 45.00 5.66
CA ILE A 418 22.33 44.48 6.33
C ILE A 418 23.39 45.56 6.08
N HIS A 419 23.57 46.47 7.05
CA HIS A 419 24.72 47.35 7.08
C HIS A 419 25.93 46.46 7.36
N GLU A 420 26.82 46.47 6.39
CA GLU A 420 28.22 46.07 6.51
C GLU A 420 28.81 46.64 7.78
N ARG A 421 29.37 45.77 8.58
CA ARG A 421 30.49 46.11 9.46
C ARG A 421 31.75 45.49 8.90
N ALA A 422 32.36 46.25 7.99
CA ALA A 422 33.78 46.21 7.73
C ALA A 422 34.43 47.16 8.74
N ALA A 423 35.23 46.65 9.66
CA ALA A 423 36.43 47.26 10.23
C ALA A 423 37.09 46.18 11.12
#